data_e434e559b95c530ad0308de3730652ca
#
_entry.id   e434e559b95c530ad0308de3730652ca
#
_cell.length_a   1.000
_cell.length_b   1.000
_cell.length_c   1.000
_cell.angle_alpha   90.00
_cell.angle_beta   90.00
_cell.angle_gamma   90.00
#
_symmetry.space_group_name_H-M   'P 1'
#
loop_
_entity.id
_entity.type
_entity.pdbx_description
1 polymer ?
#
loop_
_entity_poly.entity_id
_entity_poly.type
_entity_poly.pdbx_seq_one_letter_code
_entity_poly.pdbx_strand_id
1 'polypeptide(L)' 'SIDIIGQNAQRENVVGICSWTEDEFSYGRYEKLLVQMKKAKISANVIYLFSAKKFDAEIEKLAAEHAEIVLVDMTEL' A
#
# COMPACT_ATOMS: atom_id res chain seq x y z
N SER A 1 1.27 -5.48 9.31
CA SER A 1 0.96 -4.30 10.11
C SER A 1 0.92 -3.06 9.25
N ILE A 2 0.17 -2.07 9.68
CA ILE A 2 0.10 -0.78 9.01
C ILE A 2 1.26 0.07 9.54
N ASP A 3 2.10 0.57 8.64
CA ASP A 3 3.31 1.28 9.02
C ASP A 3 3.16 2.80 9.03
N ILE A 4 2.24 3.32 8.22
CA ILE A 4 2.02 4.75 8.09
C ILE A 4 0.53 5.04 8.17
N ILE A 5 0.14 5.95 9.06
CA ILE A 5 -1.23 6.45 9.16
C ILE A 5 -1.13 7.95 9.35
N GLY A 6 -1.84 8.72 8.52
CA GLY A 6 -1.79 10.17 8.64
C GLY A 6 -2.72 10.87 7.66
N GLN A 7 -2.48 12.15 7.49
CA GLN A 7 -3.22 12.97 6.53
C GLN A 7 -2.23 13.75 5.66
N ASN A 8 -2.58 13.95 4.40
CA ASN A 8 -1.80 14.80 3.50
C ASN A 8 -2.24 16.26 3.61
N ALA A 9 -1.67 17.13 2.77
CA ALA A 9 -1.98 18.56 2.81
C ALA A 9 -3.44 18.87 2.49
N GLN A 10 -4.13 18.00 1.77
CA GLN A 10 -5.54 18.13 1.42
C GLN A 10 -6.46 17.53 2.49
N ARG A 11 -5.92 17.10 3.63
CA ARG A 11 -6.63 16.43 4.72
C ARG A 11 -7.25 15.09 4.32
N GLU A 12 -6.72 14.47 3.30
CA GLU A 12 -7.10 13.12 2.94
C GLU A 12 -6.38 12.12 3.84
N ASN A 13 -7.07 11.05 4.20
CA ASN A 13 -6.48 9.99 5.02
C ASN A 13 -5.51 9.17 4.18
N VAL A 14 -4.31 9.00 4.68
CA VAL A 14 -3.24 8.28 4.01
C VAL A 14 -2.84 7.08 4.85
N VAL A 15 -2.73 5.92 4.21
CA VAL A 15 -2.27 4.69 4.84
C VAL A 15 -1.12 4.14 4.00
N GLY A 16 -0.11 3.61 4.66
CA GLY A 16 1.01 3.00 3.97
C GLY A 16 1.49 1.74 4.64
N ILE A 17 2.03 0.83 3.85
CA ILE A 17 2.66 -0.39 4.34
C ILE A 17 3.95 -0.63 3.57
N CYS A 18 4.98 -1.04 4.29
CA CYS A 18 6.30 -1.33 3.72
C CYS A 18 6.57 -2.82 3.73
N SER A 19 7.11 -3.32 2.64
CA SER A 19 7.57 -4.70 2.55
C SER A 19 9.09 -4.71 2.38
N TRP A 20 9.80 -5.23 3.38
CA TRP A 20 11.26 -5.33 3.41
C TRP A 20 11.77 -6.73 3.11
N THR A 21 10.88 -7.63 2.70
CA THR A 21 11.22 -9.05 2.47
C THR A 21 11.96 -9.23 1.15
N GLU A 22 12.50 -10.44 0.97
CA GLU A 22 13.15 -10.85 -0.28
C GLU A 22 12.15 -11.07 -1.42
N ASP A 23 10.87 -11.16 -1.08
CA ASP A 23 9.82 -11.43 -2.06
C ASP A 23 9.19 -10.15 -2.58
N GLU A 24 8.58 -10.23 -3.77
CA GLU A 24 7.78 -9.15 -4.31
C GLU A 24 6.59 -8.86 -3.39
N PHE A 25 6.13 -7.61 -3.41
CA PHE A 25 4.92 -7.23 -2.70
C PHE A 25 3.73 -7.92 -3.37
N SER A 26 3.10 -8.85 -2.65
CA SER A 26 2.04 -9.68 -3.22
C SER A 26 0.65 -9.09 -3.01
N TYR A 27 -0.26 -9.49 -3.89
CA TYR A 27 -1.68 -9.13 -3.74
C TYR A 27 -2.25 -9.61 -2.41
N GLY A 28 -1.77 -10.76 -1.91
CA GLY A 28 -2.20 -11.28 -0.61
C GLY A 28 -1.84 -10.35 0.54
N ARG A 29 -0.70 -9.69 0.48
CA ARG A 29 -0.33 -8.69 1.50
C ARG A 29 -1.26 -7.49 1.46
N TYR A 30 -1.64 -7.07 0.26
CA TYR A 30 -2.60 -5.98 0.10
C TYR A 30 -3.96 -6.35 0.70
N GLU A 31 -4.43 -7.57 0.45
CA GLU A 31 -5.69 -8.03 1.04
C GLU A 31 -5.63 -8.06 2.57
N LYS A 32 -4.50 -8.47 3.14
CA LYS A 32 -4.31 -8.44 4.60
C LYS A 32 -4.37 -7.01 5.13
N LEU A 33 -3.80 -6.06 4.40
CA LEU A 33 -3.88 -4.65 4.78
C LEU A 33 -5.33 -4.18 4.85
N LEU A 34 -6.15 -4.53 3.85
CA LEU A 34 -7.56 -4.15 3.83
C LEU A 34 -8.31 -4.73 5.04
N VAL A 35 -8.02 -5.98 5.40
CA VAL A 35 -8.63 -6.62 6.56
C VAL A 35 -8.23 -5.89 7.85
N GLN A 36 -6.95 -5.53 7.99
CA GLN A 36 -6.47 -4.79 9.17
C GLN A 36 -7.11 -3.41 9.26
N MET A 37 -7.24 -2.72 8.15
CA MET A 37 -7.89 -1.41 8.11
C MET A 37 -9.35 -1.52 8.57
N LYS A 38 -10.06 -2.54 8.08
CA LYS A 38 -11.45 -2.76 8.46
C LYS A 38 -11.58 -3.04 9.96
N LYS A 39 -10.72 -3.89 10.50
CA LYS A 39 -10.72 -4.22 11.94
C LYS A 39 -10.43 -2.99 12.81
N ALA A 40 -9.54 -2.15 12.37
CA ALA A 40 -9.15 -0.93 13.08
C ALA A 40 -10.08 0.25 12.79
N LYS A 41 -11.08 0.07 11.93
CA LYS A 41 -12.02 1.11 11.50
C LYS A 41 -11.30 2.30 10.86
N ILE A 42 -10.28 2.00 10.08
CA ILE A 42 -9.50 2.99 9.35
C ILE A 42 -9.99 3.02 7.91
N SER A 43 -10.28 4.21 7.40
CA SER A 43 -10.54 4.41 5.97
C SER A 43 -9.42 5.24 5.37
N ALA A 44 -9.10 5.00 4.11
CA ALA A 44 -8.02 5.71 3.44
C ALA A 44 -8.49 6.25 2.10
N ASN A 45 -8.09 7.50 1.80
CA ASN A 45 -8.29 8.10 0.49
C ASN A 45 -7.10 7.77 -0.43
N VAL A 46 -5.93 7.56 0.17
CA VAL A 46 -4.70 7.21 -0.56
C VAL A 46 -3.99 6.09 0.18
N ILE A 47 -3.56 5.09 -0.56
CA ILE A 47 -2.82 3.96 -0.01
C ILE A 47 -1.47 3.88 -0.71
N TYR A 48 -0.40 3.94 0.08
CA TYR A 48 0.96 3.78 -0.41
C TYR A 48 1.47 2.38 -0.10
N LEU A 49 1.94 1.69 -1.14
CA LEU A 49 2.54 0.37 -1.00
C LEU A 49 4.03 0.50 -1.36
N PHE A 50 4.89 0.28 -0.37
CA PHE A 50 6.34 0.37 -0.53
C PHE A 50 6.92 -1.03 -0.60
N SER A 51 7.77 -1.30 -1.58
CA SER A 51 8.40 -2.62 -1.71
C SER A 51 9.90 -2.50 -1.95
N ALA A 52 10.66 -3.32 -1.23
CA ALA A 52 12.10 -3.44 -1.44
C ALA A 52 12.43 -4.36 -2.62
N LYS A 53 11.45 -5.06 -3.18
CA LYS A 53 11.66 -6.07 -4.24
C LYS A 53 10.66 -5.97 -5.39
N LYS A 54 10.07 -4.84 -5.64
CA LYS A 54 9.05 -4.64 -6.68
C LYS A 54 7.69 -5.22 -6.28
N PHE A 55 6.80 -5.36 -7.24
CA PHE A 55 5.41 -5.75 -7.00
C PHE A 55 5.02 -6.87 -7.95
N ASP A 56 4.09 -7.73 -7.52
CA ASP A 56 3.58 -8.76 -8.44
C ASP A 56 2.66 -8.11 -9.49
N ALA A 57 2.34 -8.91 -10.53
CA ALA A 57 1.56 -8.40 -11.65
C ALA A 57 0.14 -7.99 -11.25
N GLU A 58 -0.44 -8.67 -10.26
CA GLU A 58 -1.78 -8.34 -9.79
C GLU A 58 -1.83 -6.99 -9.08
N ILE A 59 -0.80 -6.68 -8.30
CA ILE A 59 -0.69 -5.38 -7.63
C ILE A 59 -0.47 -4.27 -8.67
N GLU A 60 0.37 -4.51 -9.66
CA GLU A 60 0.61 -3.52 -10.71
C GLU A 60 -0.67 -3.21 -11.48
N LYS A 61 -1.44 -4.23 -11.80
CA LYS A 61 -2.74 -4.07 -12.45
C LYS A 61 -3.72 -3.30 -11.58
N LEU A 62 -3.77 -3.63 -10.30
CA LEU A 62 -4.63 -2.94 -9.33
C LEU A 62 -4.33 -1.45 -9.28
N ALA A 63 -3.06 -1.08 -9.19
CA ALA A 63 -2.65 0.32 -9.12
C ALA A 63 -2.91 1.06 -10.43
N ALA A 64 -2.82 0.37 -11.57
CA ALA A 64 -3.14 0.95 -12.86
C ALA A 64 -4.63 1.28 -13.00
N GLU A 65 -5.48 0.53 -12.32
CA GLU A 65 -6.92 0.70 -12.37
C GLU A 65 -7.48 1.59 -11.25
N HIS A 66 -6.68 1.84 -10.20
CA HIS A 66 -7.11 2.59 -9.02
C HIS A 66 -6.08 3.65 -8.65
N ALA A 67 -6.36 4.89 -9.02
CA ALA A 67 -5.43 6.01 -8.84
C ALA A 67 -5.09 6.29 -7.36
N GLU A 68 -5.95 5.88 -6.44
CA GLU A 68 -5.73 6.05 -5.01
C GLU A 68 -4.67 5.10 -4.45
N ILE A 69 -4.26 4.10 -5.22
CA ILE A 69 -3.21 3.15 -4.82
C ILE A 69 -1.91 3.57 -5.50
N VAL A 70 -0.92 3.91 -4.69
CA VAL A 70 0.38 4.40 -5.17
C VAL A 70 1.46 3.38 -4.83
N LEU A 71 2.17 2.91 -5.84
CA LEU A 71 3.27 1.96 -5.67
C LEU A 71 4.58 2.73 -5.59
N VAL A 72 5.38 2.43 -4.57
CA VAL A 72 6.72 3.00 -4.42
C VAL A 72 7.73 1.87 -4.44
N ASP A 73 8.47 1.77 -5.53
CA ASP A 73 9.52 0.77 -5.70
C ASP A 73 10.81 1.31 -5.07
N MET A 74 11.13 0.80 -3.89
CA MET A 74 12.31 1.26 -3.15
C MET A 74 13.63 0.80 -3.76
N THR A 75 13.59 -0.09 -4.75
CA THR A 75 14.80 -0.49 -5.47
C THR A 75 15.32 0.66 -6.36
N GLU A 76 14.50 1.65 -6.64
CA GLU A 76 14.83 2.77 -7.51
C GLU A 76 15.18 4.05 -6.74
N LEU A 77 15.21 3.99 -5.43
CA LEU A 77 15.54 5.15 -4.58
C LEU A 77 17.05 5.40 -4.49
#